data_b58e4a7fd8d8407884d058df9f273488
#
_entry.id   b58e4a7fd8d8407884d058df9f273488
#
_cell.length_a   1.000
_cell.length_b   1.000
_cell.length_c   1.000
_cell.angle_alpha   90.00
_cell.angle_beta   90.00
_cell.angle_gamma   90.00
#
_symmetry.space_group_name_H-M   'P 1'
#
loop_
_entity.id
_entity.type
_entity.pdbx_description
1 polymer ?
#
loop_
_entity_poly.entity_id
_entity_poly.type
_entity_poly.pdbx_seq_one_letter_code
_entity_poly.pdbx_strand_id
1 'polypeptide(L)'
;EEEEEEEEKEEEDEEEDEEEEDEEDEEEDEKDEEEDEEEEEEKKKKFMPIVLKADIMSMQALTRDYNQVLAIGASQASIYGDISNTANLQIYDNLKQVGLSLGRSKVSLNENYQVTWVDAVNVSYMRNYKMNSTTLSLSRMKPMGKWGTVGVGINYSYMFGKDALGETLPKMGSLGYNVLYTNMVKINDRIMYTPALIGAQNPYSYTQKTDKFDAFGTVSNDFIGILANSFTIQLTKSFSFNAGWTIIYSSNEFVPIMNSFMIGAKLPF
;
A
#
# COMPACT_ATOMS: atom_id res chain seq x y z
N GLU A 1 -12.62 26.48 78.25
CA GLU A 1 -12.92 27.39 77.08
C GLU A 1 -11.74 27.44 76.09
N GLU A 2 -10.46 27.49 76.52
CA GLU A 2 -9.30 27.45 75.61
C GLU A 2 -9.03 26.01 75.05
N GLU A 3 -9.29 24.96 75.86
CA GLU A 3 -9.12 23.56 75.44
C GLU A 3 -10.25 23.09 74.46
N GLU A 4 -11.46 23.64 74.60
CA GLU A 4 -12.56 23.34 73.66
C GLU A 4 -12.39 24.03 72.27
N GLU A 5 -11.78 25.22 72.18
CA GLU A 5 -11.47 25.88 70.93
C GLU A 5 -10.28 25.24 70.16
N GLU A 6 -9.34 24.54 70.85
CA GLU A 6 -8.26 23.82 70.20
C GLU A 6 -8.77 22.47 69.61
N GLU A 7 -9.67 21.74 70.28
CA GLU A 7 -10.25 20.49 69.76
C GLU A 7 -11.18 20.76 68.55
N GLU A 8 -12.00 21.86 68.55
CA GLU A 8 -12.81 22.20 67.35
C GLU A 8 -11.94 22.61 66.15
N LYS A 9 -10.77 23.18 66.35
CA LYS A 9 -9.85 23.52 65.24
C LYS A 9 -9.09 22.33 64.69
N GLU A 10 -8.76 21.35 65.50
CA GLU A 10 -8.12 20.11 65.02
C GLU A 10 -9.13 19.23 64.21
N GLU A 11 -10.43 19.21 64.58
CA GLU A 11 -11.45 18.52 63.85
C GLU A 11 -11.77 19.20 62.46
N GLU A 12 -11.78 20.57 62.37
CA GLU A 12 -11.97 21.27 61.11
C GLU A 12 -10.76 21.09 60.16
N ASP A 13 -9.52 21.06 60.66
CA ASP A 13 -8.33 20.84 59.85
C ASP A 13 -8.26 19.36 59.33
N GLU A 14 -8.73 18.34 60.09
CA GLU A 14 -8.80 16.95 59.64
C GLU A 14 -9.92 16.73 58.61
N GLU A 15 -11.07 17.43 58.70
CA GLU A 15 -12.12 17.32 57.67
C GLU A 15 -11.73 18.01 56.36
N GLU A 16 -10.97 19.13 56.36
CA GLU A 16 -10.47 19.77 55.12
C GLU A 16 -9.41 18.89 54.40
N ASP A 17 -8.52 18.21 55.16
CA ASP A 17 -7.53 17.32 54.56
C ASP A 17 -8.17 16.06 53.95
N GLU A 18 -9.24 15.49 54.54
CA GLU A 18 -9.98 14.36 53.98
C GLU A 18 -10.76 14.74 52.71
N GLU A 19 -11.36 15.98 52.62
CA GLU A 19 -12.03 16.46 51.43
C GLU A 19 -11.04 16.74 50.28
N GLU A 20 -9.82 17.23 50.54
CA GLU A 20 -8.79 17.45 49.52
C GLU A 20 -8.23 16.12 48.98
N GLU A 21 -8.04 15.05 49.82
CA GLU A 21 -7.61 13.71 49.34
C GLU A 21 -8.70 13.07 48.46
N ASP A 22 -9.99 13.20 48.81
CA ASP A 22 -11.09 12.62 48.00
C ASP A 22 -11.24 13.36 46.67
N GLU A 23 -11.00 14.68 46.57
CA GLU A 23 -11.01 15.42 45.32
C GLU A 23 -9.80 15.10 44.42
N GLU A 24 -8.61 14.83 44.97
CA GLU A 24 -7.44 14.44 44.19
C GLU A 24 -7.60 13.00 43.63
N ASP A 25 -8.19 12.06 44.36
CA ASP A 25 -8.47 10.70 43.89
C ASP A 25 -9.54 10.68 42.80
N GLU A 26 -10.61 11.52 42.90
CA GLU A 26 -11.61 11.66 41.82
C GLU A 26 -11.01 12.30 40.54
N GLU A 27 -10.09 13.27 40.65
CA GLU A 27 -9.42 13.87 39.49
C GLU A 27 -8.40 12.91 38.84
N GLU A 28 -7.76 12.01 39.58
CA GLU A 28 -6.89 10.96 38.99
C GLU A 28 -7.71 9.90 38.28
N ASP A 29 -8.83 9.43 38.83
CA ASP A 29 -9.73 8.46 38.19
C ASP A 29 -10.37 9.05 36.90
N GLU A 30 -10.78 10.31 36.88
CA GLU A 30 -11.29 10.97 35.67
C GLU A 30 -10.19 11.10 34.57
N LYS A 31 -8.94 11.36 34.95
CA LYS A 31 -7.83 11.43 34.01
C LYS A 31 -7.46 10.08 33.42
N ASP A 32 -7.49 9.03 34.23
CA ASP A 32 -7.23 7.67 33.76
C ASP A 32 -8.35 7.18 32.83
N GLU A 33 -9.62 7.54 33.10
CA GLU A 33 -10.74 7.23 32.20
C GLU A 33 -10.66 8.00 30.88
N GLU A 34 -10.26 9.29 30.88
CA GLU A 34 -10.06 10.07 29.67
C GLU A 34 -8.87 9.56 28.83
N GLU A 35 -7.75 9.17 29.46
CA GLU A 35 -6.61 8.57 28.76
C GLU A 35 -6.97 7.20 28.15
N ASP A 36 -7.74 6.37 28.84
CA ASP A 36 -8.22 5.08 28.31
C ASP A 36 -9.24 5.28 27.16
N GLU A 37 -10.13 6.28 27.24
CA GLU A 37 -11.04 6.60 26.14
C GLU A 37 -10.31 7.16 24.92
N GLU A 38 -9.27 8.01 25.08
CA GLU A 38 -8.43 8.49 23.99
C GLU A 38 -7.62 7.35 23.34
N GLU A 39 -7.04 6.42 24.15
CA GLU A 39 -6.36 5.25 23.62
C GLU A 39 -7.31 4.28 22.90
N GLU A 40 -8.56 4.12 23.35
CA GLU A 40 -9.58 3.33 22.65
C GLU A 40 -10.06 4.01 21.36
N GLU A 41 -10.15 5.35 21.31
CA GLU A 41 -10.48 6.09 20.09
C GLU A 41 -9.37 5.98 19.02
N GLU A 42 -8.10 6.04 19.42
CA GLU A 42 -6.99 5.81 18.50
C GLU A 42 -6.97 4.38 17.93
N LYS A 43 -7.47 3.41 18.68
CA LYS A 43 -7.54 2.00 18.25
C LYS A 43 -8.78 1.68 17.42
N LYS A 44 -9.75 2.60 17.24
CA LYS A 44 -10.95 2.34 16.41
C LYS A 44 -10.57 2.14 14.95
N LYS A 45 -11.01 1.01 14.40
CA LYS A 45 -10.80 0.67 12.99
C LYS A 45 -11.50 1.69 12.09
N LYS A 46 -10.74 2.49 11.37
CA LYS A 46 -11.23 3.48 10.44
C LYS A 46 -11.26 2.93 9.03
N PHE A 47 -12.44 2.81 8.45
CA PHE A 47 -12.60 2.51 7.04
C PHE A 47 -12.53 3.78 6.21
N MET A 48 -11.64 3.77 5.22
CA MET A 48 -11.58 4.82 4.23
C MET A 48 -12.71 4.62 3.19
N PRO A 49 -13.18 5.69 2.56
CA PRO A 49 -14.14 5.59 1.46
C PRO A 49 -13.67 4.64 0.37
N ILE A 50 -14.62 3.96 -0.27
CA ILE A 50 -14.31 3.18 -1.48
C ILE A 50 -13.95 4.16 -2.59
N VAL A 51 -12.84 3.93 -3.26
CA VAL A 51 -12.40 4.74 -4.39
C VAL A 51 -12.64 3.97 -5.67
N LEU A 52 -13.53 4.47 -6.52
CA LEU A 52 -13.70 3.98 -7.88
C LEU A 52 -12.71 4.67 -8.82
N LYS A 53 -12.16 3.91 -9.75
CA LYS A 53 -11.19 4.37 -10.75
C LYS A 53 -11.66 3.93 -12.14
N ALA A 54 -11.47 4.79 -13.11
CA ALA A 54 -11.61 4.45 -14.53
C ALA A 54 -10.39 5.03 -15.24
N ASP A 55 -9.60 4.18 -15.86
CA ASP A 55 -8.35 4.55 -16.52
C ASP A 55 -8.37 4.05 -17.97
N ILE A 56 -7.97 4.89 -18.91
CA ILE A 56 -7.66 4.50 -20.28
C ILE A 56 -6.14 4.39 -20.35
N MET A 57 -5.67 3.18 -20.63
CA MET A 57 -4.24 2.88 -20.76
C MET A 57 -3.91 2.70 -22.24
N SER A 58 -2.85 3.34 -22.70
CA SER A 58 -2.29 3.13 -24.02
C SER A 58 -0.90 2.54 -23.84
N MET A 59 -0.71 1.29 -24.27
CA MET A 59 0.53 0.55 -24.13
C MET A 59 1.15 0.30 -25.48
N GLN A 60 2.43 0.65 -25.63
CA GLN A 60 3.25 0.27 -26.76
C GLN A 60 4.15 -0.90 -26.32
N ALA A 61 3.89 -2.08 -26.84
CA ALA A 61 4.75 -3.24 -26.71
C ALA A 61 5.72 -3.35 -27.91
N LEU A 62 6.25 -4.52 -28.17
CA LEU A 62 7.19 -4.86 -29.27
C LEU A 62 6.75 -4.41 -30.66
N THR A 63 5.47 -4.33 -30.92
CA THR A 63 4.89 -3.77 -32.13
C THR A 63 4.78 -2.25 -31.96
N ARG A 64 5.06 -1.47 -32.99
CA ARG A 64 4.99 0.00 -32.95
C ARG A 64 3.57 0.53 -32.69
N ASP A 65 2.59 -0.34 -32.60
CA ASP A 65 1.19 0.00 -32.41
C ASP A 65 0.85 0.12 -30.93
N TYR A 66 0.11 1.18 -30.59
CA TYR A 66 -0.42 1.36 -29.24
C TYR A 66 -1.75 0.60 -29.10
N ASN A 67 -1.79 -0.30 -28.12
CA ASN A 67 -3.04 -0.94 -27.73
C ASN A 67 -3.71 -0.12 -26.62
N GLN A 68 -4.96 0.24 -26.83
CA GLN A 68 -5.76 0.95 -25.83
C GLN A 68 -6.57 -0.06 -25.01
N VAL A 69 -6.49 0.05 -23.69
CA VAL A 69 -7.21 -0.80 -22.75
C VAL A 69 -7.95 0.07 -21.76
N LEU A 70 -9.24 -0.17 -21.60
CA LEU A 70 -10.04 0.42 -20.54
C LEU A 70 -9.87 -0.42 -19.27
N ALA A 71 -9.45 0.22 -18.19
CA ALA A 71 -9.39 -0.36 -16.87
C ALA A 71 -10.41 0.29 -15.94
N ILE A 72 -11.21 -0.52 -15.25
CA ILE A 72 -12.12 -0.08 -14.20
C ILE A 72 -11.69 -0.75 -12.91
N GLY A 73 -11.63 0.02 -11.84
CA GLY A 73 -11.19 -0.52 -10.57
C GLY A 73 -11.91 0.07 -9.38
N ALA A 74 -11.87 -0.67 -8.28
CA ALA A 74 -12.31 -0.24 -6.97
C ALA A 74 -11.20 -0.52 -5.95
N SER A 75 -11.00 0.39 -5.02
CA SER A 75 -10.05 0.20 -3.93
C SER A 75 -10.65 0.67 -2.61
N GLN A 76 -10.34 -0.05 -1.55
CA GLN A 76 -10.69 0.32 -0.18
C GLN A 76 -9.49 0.16 0.73
N ALA A 77 -9.35 1.05 1.70
CA ALA A 77 -8.36 0.95 2.75
C ALA A 77 -9.04 0.99 4.12
N SER A 78 -8.44 0.34 5.11
CA SER A 78 -8.81 0.50 6.52
C SER A 78 -7.55 0.68 7.35
N ILE A 79 -7.63 1.54 8.35
CA ILE A 79 -6.53 1.85 9.27
C ILE A 79 -6.95 1.43 10.67
N TYR A 80 -6.03 0.82 11.39
CA TYR A 80 -6.18 0.45 12.79
C TYR A 80 -4.83 0.66 13.49
N GLY A 81 -4.74 1.74 14.26
CA GLY A 81 -3.47 2.17 14.86
C GLY A 81 -2.36 2.32 13.79
N ASP A 82 -1.27 1.63 13.99
CA ASP A 82 -0.09 1.60 13.10
C ASP A 82 -0.25 0.66 11.87
N ILE A 83 -1.39 -0.01 11.74
CA ILE A 83 -1.65 -0.99 10.69
C ILE A 83 -2.63 -0.42 9.66
N SER A 84 -2.27 -0.53 8.38
CA SER A 84 -3.17 -0.24 7.26
C SER A 84 -3.39 -1.51 6.42
N ASN A 85 -4.65 -1.76 6.06
CA ASN A 85 -5.00 -2.83 5.13
C ASN A 85 -5.60 -2.21 3.87
N THR A 86 -5.30 -2.79 2.72
CA THR A 86 -5.80 -2.36 1.43
C THR A 86 -6.38 -3.52 0.65
N ALA A 87 -7.46 -3.26 -0.07
CA ALA A 87 -8.03 -4.19 -1.04
C ALA A 87 -8.23 -3.43 -2.36
N ASN A 88 -7.78 -4.02 -3.47
CA ASN A 88 -7.93 -3.44 -4.79
C ASN A 88 -8.48 -4.49 -5.75
N LEU A 89 -9.46 -4.10 -6.54
CA LEU A 89 -10.00 -4.87 -7.65
C LEU A 89 -9.79 -4.06 -8.94
N GLN A 90 -9.29 -4.70 -9.98
CA GLN A 90 -9.13 -4.08 -11.31
C GLN A 90 -9.67 -5.02 -12.38
N ILE A 91 -10.38 -4.46 -13.33
CA ILE A 91 -10.97 -5.18 -14.46
C ILE A 91 -10.52 -4.46 -15.73
N TYR A 92 -9.92 -5.22 -16.62
CA TYR A 92 -9.39 -4.73 -17.88
C TYR A 92 -10.09 -5.44 -19.06
N ASP A 93 -10.17 -4.75 -20.17
CA ASP A 93 -10.58 -5.30 -21.47
C ASP A 93 -11.84 -6.19 -21.38
N ASN A 94 -12.94 -5.63 -20.88
CA ASN A 94 -14.23 -6.31 -20.78
C ASN A 94 -14.18 -7.68 -20.07
N LEU A 95 -13.59 -7.72 -18.88
CA LEU A 95 -13.43 -8.91 -18.03
C LEU A 95 -12.42 -9.97 -18.54
N LYS A 96 -11.70 -9.70 -19.61
CA LYS A 96 -10.65 -10.62 -20.06
C LYS A 96 -9.47 -10.69 -19.12
N GLN A 97 -9.22 -9.57 -18.40
CA GLN A 97 -8.22 -9.48 -17.35
C GLN A 97 -8.87 -8.99 -16.06
N VAL A 98 -8.60 -9.68 -14.98
CA VAL A 98 -9.10 -9.32 -13.65
C VAL A 98 -7.93 -9.42 -12.67
N GLY A 99 -7.69 -8.34 -11.94
CA GLY A 99 -6.69 -8.27 -10.87
C GLY A 99 -7.36 -8.03 -9.53
N LEU A 100 -6.94 -8.79 -8.52
CA LEU A 100 -7.28 -8.60 -7.11
C LEU A 100 -5.99 -8.47 -6.33
N SER A 101 -5.87 -7.48 -5.46
CA SER A 101 -4.76 -7.41 -4.52
C SER A 101 -5.23 -7.07 -3.12
N LEU A 102 -4.60 -7.72 -2.14
CA LEU A 102 -4.79 -7.52 -0.72
C LEU A 102 -3.45 -7.16 -0.11
N GLY A 103 -3.38 -6.03 0.55
CA GLY A 103 -2.18 -5.54 1.18
C GLY A 103 -2.39 -5.26 2.66
N ARG A 104 -1.33 -5.45 3.43
CA ARG A 104 -1.24 -5.01 4.82
C ARG A 104 0.10 -4.35 5.03
N SER A 105 0.10 -3.19 5.66
CA SER A 105 1.32 -2.50 6.05
C SER A 105 1.28 -2.13 7.52
N LYS A 106 2.47 -2.09 8.12
CA LYS A 106 2.69 -1.64 9.49
C LYS A 106 3.67 -0.47 9.45
N VAL A 107 3.31 0.60 10.13
CA VAL A 107 4.14 1.80 10.29
C VAL A 107 4.89 1.70 11.62
N SER A 108 6.21 1.89 11.60
CA SER A 108 7.01 2.02 12.81
C SER A 108 7.33 3.48 13.07
N LEU A 109 7.09 3.94 14.29
CA LEU A 109 7.34 5.31 14.73
C LEU A 109 8.56 5.35 15.64
N ASN A 110 9.21 6.51 15.74
CA ASN A 110 10.18 6.82 16.79
C ASN A 110 9.48 7.52 17.97
N GLU A 111 10.24 7.84 19.01
CA GLU A 111 9.77 8.56 20.20
C GLU A 111 9.15 9.94 19.90
N ASN A 112 9.41 10.51 18.74
CA ASN A 112 8.85 11.77 18.28
C ASN A 112 7.68 11.57 17.28
N TYR A 113 7.06 10.39 17.26
CA TYR A 113 5.96 10.02 16.36
C TYR A 113 6.29 10.19 14.86
N GLN A 114 7.56 10.15 14.48
CA GLN A 114 7.96 10.21 13.09
C GLN A 114 8.10 8.81 12.51
N VAL A 115 7.58 8.61 11.31
CA VAL A 115 7.67 7.33 10.60
C VAL A 115 9.14 6.99 10.31
N THR A 116 9.61 5.88 10.87
CA THR A 116 10.96 5.36 10.65
C THR A 116 11.00 4.32 9.55
N TRP A 117 10.03 3.40 9.54
CA TRP A 117 9.90 2.33 8.57
C TRP A 117 8.44 2.01 8.29
N VAL A 118 8.19 1.49 7.09
CA VAL A 118 6.91 0.89 6.72
C VAL A 118 7.19 -0.50 6.18
N ASP A 119 6.73 -1.51 6.89
CA ASP A 119 6.75 -2.90 6.45
C ASP A 119 5.44 -3.23 5.77
N ALA A 120 5.50 -3.87 4.61
CA ALA A 120 4.29 -4.23 3.88
C ALA A 120 4.35 -5.65 3.34
N VAL A 121 3.22 -6.32 3.38
CA VAL A 121 2.94 -7.58 2.69
C VAL A 121 1.79 -7.35 1.73
N ASN A 122 1.93 -7.88 0.52
CA ASN A 122 0.88 -7.83 -0.50
C ASN A 122 0.73 -9.20 -1.15
N VAL A 123 -0.51 -9.62 -1.31
CA VAL A 123 -0.89 -10.79 -2.10
C VAL A 123 -1.74 -10.29 -3.26
N SER A 124 -1.34 -10.61 -4.47
CA SER A 124 -2.09 -10.28 -5.66
C SER A 124 -2.40 -11.52 -6.49
N TYR A 125 -3.58 -11.51 -7.07
CA TYR A 125 -4.02 -12.48 -8.06
C TYR A 125 -4.38 -11.75 -9.33
N MET A 126 -3.91 -12.22 -10.45
CA MET A 126 -4.25 -11.72 -11.77
C MET A 126 -4.68 -12.86 -12.66
N ARG A 127 -5.84 -12.72 -13.26
CA ARG A 127 -6.28 -13.55 -14.39
C ARG A 127 -6.13 -12.75 -15.67
N ASN A 128 -5.35 -13.26 -16.59
CA ASN A 128 -5.15 -12.68 -17.91
C ASN A 128 -5.59 -13.71 -18.96
N TYR A 129 -6.79 -13.51 -19.53
CA TYR A 129 -7.47 -14.49 -20.39
C TYR A 129 -7.61 -15.85 -19.70
N LYS A 130 -6.81 -16.83 -20.11
CA LYS A 130 -6.79 -18.21 -19.57
C LYS A 130 -5.61 -18.46 -18.62
N MET A 131 -4.70 -17.50 -18.50
CA MET A 131 -3.58 -17.56 -17.57
C MET A 131 -3.93 -16.91 -16.23
N ASN A 132 -3.43 -17.49 -15.18
CA ASN A 132 -3.55 -16.97 -13.82
C ASN A 132 -2.17 -16.77 -13.22
N SER A 133 -1.99 -15.73 -12.46
CA SER A 133 -0.80 -15.52 -11.65
C SER A 133 -1.17 -15.09 -10.23
N THR A 134 -0.40 -15.56 -9.28
CA THR A 134 -0.47 -15.13 -7.88
C THR A 134 0.91 -14.62 -7.48
N THR A 135 0.97 -13.47 -6.86
CA THR A 135 2.23 -12.90 -6.38
C THR A 135 2.12 -12.56 -4.90
N LEU A 136 3.08 -13.02 -4.13
CA LEU A 136 3.32 -12.61 -2.75
C LEU A 136 4.51 -11.65 -2.76
N SER A 137 4.34 -10.46 -2.18
CA SER A 137 5.40 -9.46 -2.07
C SER A 137 5.56 -9.04 -0.61
N LEU A 138 6.80 -8.96 -0.17
CA LEU A 138 7.20 -8.43 1.12
C LEU A 138 8.12 -7.24 0.86
N SER A 139 7.89 -6.12 1.51
CA SER A 139 8.73 -4.94 1.33
C SER A 139 8.91 -4.17 2.64
N ARG A 140 10.06 -3.51 2.74
CA ARG A 140 10.37 -2.55 3.78
C ARG A 140 10.77 -1.23 3.14
N MET A 141 10.14 -0.15 3.59
CA MET A 141 10.31 1.18 3.04
C MET A 141 10.73 2.15 4.14
N LYS A 142 11.63 3.07 3.81
CA LYS A 142 12.10 4.14 4.69
C LYS A 142 11.74 5.50 4.11
N PRO A 143 10.89 6.29 4.77
CA PRO A 143 10.68 7.68 4.42
C PRO A 143 11.97 8.50 4.65
N MET A 144 12.30 9.35 3.71
CA MET A 144 13.47 10.23 3.74
C MET A 144 13.06 11.72 3.77
N GLY A 145 11.90 12.00 4.38
CA GLY A 145 11.31 13.33 4.45
C GLY A 145 11.02 13.90 3.05
N LYS A 146 11.51 15.10 2.77
CA LYS A 146 11.29 15.77 1.48
C LYS A 146 11.92 15.05 0.27
N TRP A 147 12.80 14.10 0.51
CA TRP A 147 13.45 13.32 -0.54
C TRP A 147 12.65 12.08 -0.96
N GLY A 148 11.46 11.88 -0.38
CA GLY A 148 10.58 10.76 -0.72
C GLY A 148 10.82 9.53 0.12
N THR A 149 10.62 8.35 -0.47
CA THR A 149 10.68 7.05 0.20
C THR A 149 11.53 6.10 -0.63
N VAL A 150 12.44 5.40 0.03
CA VAL A 150 13.23 4.31 -0.56
C VAL A 150 12.80 3.01 0.05
N GLY A 151 12.70 1.96 -0.74
CA GLY A 151 12.30 0.64 -0.27
C GLY A 151 13.06 -0.49 -0.95
N VAL A 152 13.04 -1.63 -0.28
CA VAL A 152 13.51 -2.91 -0.81
C VAL A 152 12.42 -3.94 -0.61
N GLY A 153 12.35 -4.91 -1.52
CA GLY A 153 11.35 -5.97 -1.41
C GLY A 153 11.81 -7.26 -2.05
N ILE A 154 11.12 -8.32 -1.68
CA ILE A 154 11.20 -9.63 -2.31
C ILE A 154 9.81 -10.01 -2.78
N ASN A 155 9.74 -10.73 -3.89
CA ASN A 155 8.48 -11.20 -4.45
C ASN A 155 8.62 -12.64 -4.94
N TYR A 156 7.58 -13.42 -4.69
CA TYR A 156 7.40 -14.74 -5.25
C TYR A 156 6.16 -14.74 -6.13
N SER A 157 6.33 -15.07 -7.39
CA SER A 157 5.25 -15.16 -8.37
C SER A 157 5.05 -16.60 -8.82
N TYR A 158 3.79 -16.98 -8.96
CA TYR A 158 3.41 -18.32 -9.43
C TYR A 158 2.37 -18.18 -10.52
N MET A 159 2.64 -18.80 -11.69
CA MET A 159 1.77 -18.77 -12.86
C MET A 159 1.29 -20.17 -13.23
N PHE A 160 0.03 -20.25 -13.65
CA PHE A 160 -0.62 -21.48 -14.09
C PHE A 160 -1.79 -21.17 -15.04
N GLY A 161 -2.20 -22.13 -15.83
CA GLY A 161 -3.37 -21.93 -16.69
C GLY A 161 -3.23 -22.61 -18.04
N LYS A 162 -3.82 -21.97 -19.05
CA LYS A 162 -3.83 -22.43 -20.43
C LYS A 162 -3.36 -21.32 -21.36
N ASP A 163 -2.78 -21.69 -22.47
CA ASP A 163 -2.42 -20.77 -23.54
C ASP A 163 -3.65 -20.29 -24.35
N ALA A 164 -3.40 -19.49 -25.38
CA ALA A 164 -4.46 -18.99 -26.27
C ALA A 164 -5.20 -20.13 -27.00
N LEU A 165 -4.52 -21.23 -27.28
CA LEU A 165 -5.08 -22.41 -27.97
C LEU A 165 -5.85 -23.32 -27.02
N GLY A 166 -5.76 -23.10 -25.71
CA GLY A 166 -6.42 -23.88 -24.65
C GLY A 166 -5.59 -25.05 -24.13
N GLU A 167 -4.33 -25.17 -24.53
CA GLU A 167 -3.40 -26.16 -23.99
C GLU A 167 -2.94 -25.77 -22.58
N THR A 168 -2.81 -26.75 -21.69
CA THR A 168 -2.34 -26.52 -20.31
C THR A 168 -0.86 -26.15 -20.34
N LEU A 169 -0.56 -24.96 -19.82
CA LEU A 169 0.82 -24.50 -19.64
C LEU A 169 1.47 -25.16 -18.41
N PRO A 170 2.79 -25.41 -18.45
CA PRO A 170 3.52 -25.80 -17.26
C PRO A 170 3.38 -24.74 -16.18
N LYS A 171 3.28 -25.19 -14.94
CA LYS A 171 3.28 -24.27 -13.80
C LYS A 171 4.67 -23.66 -13.64
N MET A 172 4.72 -22.33 -13.48
CA MET A 172 5.97 -21.59 -13.38
C MET A 172 6.01 -20.79 -12.07
N GLY A 173 7.13 -20.85 -11.39
CA GLY A 173 7.40 -20.04 -10.20
C GLY A 173 8.63 -19.17 -10.43
N SER A 174 8.63 -17.98 -9.87
CA SER A 174 9.80 -17.09 -9.87
C SER A 174 9.95 -16.39 -8.52
N LEU A 175 11.20 -16.26 -8.09
CA LEU A 175 11.60 -15.50 -6.92
C LEU A 175 12.41 -14.29 -7.38
N GLY A 176 12.02 -13.10 -6.92
CA GLY A 176 12.66 -11.85 -7.27
C GLY A 176 12.88 -10.92 -6.09
N TYR A 177 13.66 -9.91 -6.34
CA TYR A 177 13.82 -8.77 -5.44
C TYR A 177 13.67 -7.47 -6.21
N ASN A 178 13.34 -6.41 -5.49
CA ASN A 178 13.22 -5.08 -6.06
C ASN A 178 13.76 -4.01 -5.11
N VAL A 179 14.13 -2.89 -5.71
CA VAL A 179 14.43 -1.63 -5.04
C VAL A 179 13.47 -0.61 -5.59
N LEU A 180 12.84 0.14 -4.70
CA LEU A 180 11.85 1.16 -5.02
C LEU A 180 12.31 2.52 -4.51
N TYR A 181 12.20 3.52 -5.34
CA TYR A 181 12.17 4.92 -4.92
C TYR A 181 10.86 5.55 -5.38
N THR A 182 10.23 6.31 -4.51
CA THR A 182 9.07 7.13 -4.86
C THR A 182 9.10 8.44 -4.09
N ASN A 183 8.55 9.48 -4.69
CA ASN A 183 8.36 10.76 -4.03
C ASN A 183 6.96 11.29 -4.32
N MET A 184 6.51 12.21 -3.48
CA MET A 184 5.25 12.91 -3.65
C MET A 184 5.51 14.40 -3.56
N VAL A 185 5.46 15.07 -4.69
CA VAL A 185 5.75 16.50 -4.82
C VAL A 185 4.45 17.26 -5.01
N LYS A 186 4.08 18.04 -4.01
CA LYS A 186 2.95 18.95 -4.11
C LYS A 186 3.37 20.16 -4.93
N ILE A 187 2.89 20.29 -6.17
CA ILE A 187 3.14 21.44 -7.03
C ILE A 187 2.31 22.63 -6.55
N ASN A 188 1.04 22.38 -6.25
CA ASN A 188 0.12 23.33 -5.61
C ASN A 188 -1.01 22.55 -4.89
N ASP A 189 -2.01 23.26 -4.35
CA ASP A 189 -3.09 22.62 -3.56
C ASP A 189 -3.96 21.64 -4.36
N ARG A 190 -3.89 21.67 -5.68
CA ARG A 190 -4.69 20.82 -6.57
C ARG A 190 -3.87 19.83 -7.37
N ILE A 191 -2.56 20.05 -7.50
CA ILE A 191 -1.71 19.25 -8.38
C ILE A 191 -0.62 18.58 -7.57
N MET A 192 -0.59 17.27 -7.66
CA MET A 192 0.43 16.42 -7.05
C MET A 192 1.16 15.63 -8.15
N TYR A 193 2.47 15.61 -8.09
CA TYR A 193 3.36 14.84 -8.95
C TYR A 193 3.99 13.71 -8.16
N THR A 194 3.93 12.50 -8.68
CA THR A 194 4.48 11.32 -8.02
C THR A 194 5.40 10.57 -8.99
N PRO A 195 6.71 10.84 -8.94
CA PRO A 195 7.71 10.03 -9.63
C PRO A 195 7.98 8.74 -8.85
N ALA A 196 8.22 7.65 -9.57
CA ALA A 196 8.68 6.40 -9.00
C ALA A 196 9.73 5.75 -9.92
N LEU A 197 10.75 5.17 -9.29
CA LEU A 197 11.78 4.39 -9.96
C LEU A 197 11.83 3.02 -9.26
N ILE A 198 11.70 1.97 -10.04
CA ILE A 198 11.76 0.59 -9.55
C ILE A 198 12.83 -0.15 -10.35
N GLY A 199 13.76 -0.76 -9.64
CA GLY A 199 14.69 -1.74 -10.19
C GLY A 199 14.30 -3.11 -9.67
N ALA A 200 14.11 -4.08 -10.54
CA ALA A 200 13.73 -5.44 -10.17
C ALA A 200 14.57 -6.48 -10.91
N GLN A 201 14.80 -7.60 -10.25
CA GLN A 201 15.43 -8.77 -10.85
C GLN A 201 14.74 -10.02 -10.31
N ASN A 202 14.52 -10.98 -11.20
CA ASN A 202 14.01 -12.30 -10.85
C ASN A 202 15.12 -13.35 -11.08
N PRO A 203 16.06 -13.48 -10.12
CA PRO A 203 17.26 -14.29 -10.31
C PRO A 203 16.98 -15.78 -10.42
N TYR A 204 15.82 -16.22 -9.96
CA TYR A 204 15.46 -17.63 -10.00
C TYR A 204 14.04 -17.82 -10.56
N SER A 205 13.93 -18.70 -11.55
CA SER A 205 12.64 -19.18 -12.07
C SER A 205 12.63 -20.70 -12.18
N TYR A 206 11.47 -21.29 -11.98
CA TYR A 206 11.24 -22.73 -12.05
C TYR A 206 10.04 -23.01 -12.93
N THR A 207 10.20 -23.99 -13.82
CA THR A 207 9.12 -24.52 -14.66
C THR A 207 8.90 -26.01 -14.36
N GLN A 208 7.65 -26.36 -14.04
CA GLN A 208 7.28 -27.74 -13.73
C GLN A 208 7.36 -28.63 -14.97
N LYS A 209 7.86 -29.85 -14.79
CA LYS A 209 7.82 -30.87 -15.82
C LYS A 209 6.40 -31.23 -16.25
N THR A 210 6.18 -31.28 -17.55
CA THR A 210 4.95 -31.80 -18.18
C THR A 210 5.36 -32.74 -19.31
N ASP A 211 4.40 -33.41 -19.95
CA ASP A 211 4.67 -34.32 -21.09
C ASP A 211 5.36 -33.61 -22.26
N LYS A 212 5.21 -32.30 -22.39
CA LYS A 212 5.80 -31.46 -23.45
C LYS A 212 7.03 -30.65 -22.98
N PHE A 213 7.24 -30.50 -21.68
CA PHE A 213 8.30 -29.68 -21.10
C PHE A 213 9.00 -30.41 -19.97
N ASP A 214 10.32 -30.41 -19.99
CA ASP A 214 11.11 -30.88 -18.84
C ASP A 214 11.09 -29.86 -17.70
N ALA A 215 11.16 -30.37 -16.45
CA ALA A 215 11.31 -29.48 -15.30
C ALA A 215 12.71 -28.84 -15.34
N PHE A 216 12.76 -27.52 -15.20
CA PHE A 216 14.03 -26.83 -15.12
C PHE A 216 13.93 -25.63 -14.17
N GLY A 217 15.03 -25.33 -13.52
CA GLY A 217 15.22 -24.07 -12.79
C GLY A 217 16.30 -23.27 -13.51
N THR A 218 16.09 -21.99 -13.64
CA THR A 218 17.06 -21.07 -14.24
C THR A 218 17.44 -19.99 -13.26
N VAL A 219 18.70 -19.57 -13.33
CA VAL A 219 19.17 -18.34 -12.72
C VAL A 219 19.26 -17.31 -13.83
N SER A 220 18.50 -16.25 -13.71
CA SER A 220 18.47 -15.15 -14.68
C SER A 220 19.21 -13.93 -14.13
N ASN A 221 19.98 -13.28 -14.98
CA ASN A 221 20.56 -11.99 -14.71
C ASN A 221 19.71 -10.84 -15.29
N ASP A 222 18.51 -11.16 -15.78
CA ASP A 222 17.65 -10.15 -16.38
C ASP A 222 17.22 -9.11 -15.33
N PHE A 223 17.40 -7.87 -15.71
CA PHE A 223 17.03 -6.71 -14.91
C PHE A 223 15.85 -5.99 -15.55
N ILE A 224 14.93 -5.54 -14.74
CA ILE A 224 13.80 -4.71 -15.14
C ILE A 224 13.91 -3.38 -14.41
N GLY A 225 13.98 -2.29 -15.17
CA GLY A 225 13.90 -0.92 -14.67
C GLY A 225 12.56 -0.30 -15.05
N ILE A 226 11.87 0.32 -14.10
CA ILE A 226 10.60 1.00 -14.33
C ILE A 226 10.74 2.44 -13.85
N LEU A 227 10.54 3.38 -14.76
CA LEU A 227 10.38 4.80 -14.47
C LEU A 227 8.92 5.15 -14.67
N ALA A 228 8.23 5.48 -13.59
CA ALA A 228 6.84 5.90 -13.63
C ALA A 228 6.71 7.35 -13.16
N ASN A 229 5.90 8.11 -13.87
CA ASN A 229 5.56 9.48 -13.53
C ASN A 229 4.05 9.60 -13.54
N SER A 230 3.47 10.15 -12.49
CA SER A 230 2.03 10.40 -12.45
C SER A 230 1.72 11.79 -11.90
N PHE A 231 0.69 12.38 -12.46
CA PHE A 231 0.09 13.61 -11.99
C PHE A 231 -1.32 13.33 -11.52
N THR A 232 -1.64 13.82 -10.34
CA THR A 232 -3.02 13.82 -9.82
C THR A 232 -3.48 15.26 -9.74
N ILE A 233 -4.59 15.57 -10.39
CA ILE A 233 -5.21 16.89 -10.41
C ILE A 233 -6.53 16.80 -9.67
N GLN A 234 -6.61 17.44 -8.51
CA GLN A 234 -7.83 17.51 -7.71
C GLN A 234 -8.75 18.58 -8.29
N LEU A 235 -9.84 18.18 -8.92
CA LEU A 235 -10.81 19.11 -9.52
C LEU A 235 -11.85 19.57 -8.50
N THR A 236 -12.33 18.64 -7.66
CA THR A 236 -13.23 18.92 -6.53
C THR A 236 -12.80 18.11 -5.30
N LYS A 237 -13.47 18.28 -4.16
CA LYS A 237 -13.20 17.45 -2.96
C LYS A 237 -13.41 15.95 -3.21
N SER A 238 -14.29 15.60 -4.14
CA SER A 238 -14.70 14.21 -4.43
C SER A 238 -14.30 13.72 -5.81
N PHE A 239 -13.54 14.50 -6.59
CA PHE A 239 -13.18 14.11 -7.95
C PHE A 239 -11.76 14.52 -8.28
N SER A 240 -10.97 13.55 -8.72
CA SER A 240 -9.61 13.80 -9.22
C SER A 240 -9.38 13.14 -10.57
N PHE A 241 -8.54 13.78 -11.36
CA PHE A 241 -8.04 13.31 -12.63
C PHE A 241 -6.59 12.87 -12.47
N ASN A 242 -6.20 11.78 -13.14
CA ASN A 242 -4.83 11.29 -13.13
C ASN A 242 -4.31 11.19 -14.56
N ALA A 243 -3.06 11.57 -14.75
CA ALA A 243 -2.30 11.31 -15.96
C ALA A 243 -0.99 10.66 -15.58
N GLY A 244 -0.59 9.62 -16.29
CA GLY A 244 0.65 8.91 -16.00
C GLY A 244 1.39 8.50 -17.27
N TRP A 245 2.70 8.40 -17.13
CA TRP A 245 3.60 7.87 -18.14
C TRP A 245 4.62 6.96 -17.48
N THR A 246 4.76 5.75 -18.04
CA THR A 246 5.67 4.73 -17.52
C THR A 246 6.55 4.23 -18.64
N ILE A 247 7.85 4.17 -18.38
CA ILE A 247 8.83 3.50 -19.21
C ILE A 247 9.27 2.25 -18.46
N ILE A 248 9.21 1.12 -19.13
CA ILE A 248 9.73 -0.14 -18.62
C ILE A 248 10.91 -0.52 -19.50
N TYR A 249 12.07 -0.64 -18.89
CA TYR A 249 13.28 -1.17 -19.50
C TYR A 249 13.50 -2.61 -19.04
N SER A 250 13.81 -3.50 -19.96
CA SER A 250 14.23 -4.86 -19.64
C SER A 250 15.57 -5.15 -20.31
N SER A 251 16.48 -5.79 -19.59
CA SER A 251 17.71 -6.31 -20.18
C SER A 251 17.48 -7.51 -21.09
N ASN A 252 16.26 -8.04 -21.13
CA ASN A 252 15.86 -9.10 -22.02
C ASN A 252 15.80 -8.58 -23.46
N GLU A 253 16.52 -9.24 -24.37
CA GLU A 253 16.63 -8.84 -25.79
C GLU A 253 15.28 -8.87 -26.54
N PHE A 254 14.33 -9.70 -26.09
CA PHE A 254 13.02 -9.83 -26.73
C PHE A 254 12.07 -8.68 -26.44
N VAL A 255 12.21 -8.00 -25.30
CA VAL A 255 11.33 -6.90 -24.90
C VAL A 255 12.15 -5.78 -24.21
N PRO A 256 13.00 -5.07 -24.96
CA PRO A 256 13.98 -4.16 -24.34
C PRO A 256 13.35 -2.91 -23.72
N ILE A 257 12.32 -2.34 -24.34
CA ILE A 257 11.68 -1.10 -23.86
C ILE A 257 10.17 -1.15 -24.15
N MET A 258 9.38 -0.80 -23.14
CA MET A 258 7.94 -0.58 -23.28
C MET A 258 7.57 0.80 -22.73
N ASN A 259 6.64 1.47 -23.44
CA ASN A 259 6.06 2.72 -22.99
C ASN A 259 4.58 2.53 -22.70
N SER A 260 4.11 3.15 -21.63
CA SER A 260 2.69 3.15 -21.27
C SER A 260 2.25 4.56 -20.88
N PHE A 261 1.12 4.98 -21.39
CA PHE A 261 0.43 6.21 -21.00
C PHE A 261 -0.89 5.85 -20.35
N MET A 262 -1.25 6.55 -19.30
CA MET A 262 -2.50 6.36 -18.57
C MET A 262 -3.17 7.70 -18.35
N ILE A 263 -4.47 7.74 -18.58
CA ILE A 263 -5.35 8.85 -18.24
C ILE A 263 -6.55 8.27 -17.51
N GLY A 264 -6.89 8.83 -16.36
CA GLY A 264 -7.97 8.27 -15.57
C GLY A 264 -8.62 9.25 -14.61
N ALA A 265 -9.73 8.81 -14.04
CA ALA A 265 -10.50 9.53 -13.05
C ALA A 265 -10.70 8.69 -11.80
N LYS A 266 -10.77 9.34 -10.65
CA LYS A 266 -11.06 8.73 -9.34
C LYS A 266 -12.21 9.45 -8.65
N LEU A 267 -13.14 8.65 -8.13
CA LEU A 267 -14.28 9.09 -7.35
C LEU A 267 -14.28 8.33 -6.01
N PRO A 268 -14.11 9.01 -4.86
CA PRO A 268 -14.38 8.42 -3.55
C PRO A 268 -15.90 8.35 -3.31
N PHE A 269 -16.36 7.23 -2.78
CA PHE A 269 -17.74 6.96 -2.37
C PHE A 269 -17.79 6.65 -0.88
#